data_947cbb2b720cf526a5606857afdf90c8
#
_entry.id   947cbb2b720cf526a5606857afdf90c8
#
_cell.length_a   1.000
_cell.length_b   1.000
_cell.length_c   1.000
_cell.angle_alpha   90.00
_cell.angle_beta   90.00
_cell.angle_gamma   90.00
#
_symmetry.space_group_name_H-M   'P 1'
#
loop_
_entity.id
_entity.type
_entity.pdbx_description
1 polymer ?
#
loop_
_entity_poly.entity_id
_entity_poly.type
_entity_poly.pdbx_seq_one_letter_code
_entity_poly.pdbx_strand_id
1 'polypeptide(L)'
;KEYCIALAETGINAIMFDTLFASGSIMSKEMWDDMEGEAIEELSNVVREHNCMVMIHNCGEKIYFDAQIKRMDPVAISFLYPPDDCASFAECKEKYGDKVTLIGCVTPANAVFGTDEEWDKQCTDQIDAMAKGGGFMLATGCEYPANATFDRAQRMIDIAKTYGVYKK
;
A
#
# COMPACT_ATOMS: atom_id res chain seq x y z
N LYS A 1 -19.84 2.50 -9.87
CA LYS A 1 -20.56 1.41 -9.22
C LYS A 1 -20.64 0.16 -10.09
N GLU A 2 -21.27 0.23 -11.26
CA GLU A 2 -21.46 -0.90 -12.18
C GLU A 2 -20.16 -1.67 -12.46
N TYR A 3 -19.05 -0.94 -12.64
CA TYR A 3 -17.74 -1.55 -12.86
C TYR A 3 -17.24 -2.33 -11.63
N CYS A 4 -17.40 -1.78 -10.42
CA CYS A 4 -17.04 -2.49 -9.18
C CYS A 4 -17.87 -3.76 -8.98
N ILE A 5 -19.17 -3.68 -9.26
CA ILE A 5 -20.09 -4.83 -9.21
C ILE A 5 -19.64 -5.91 -10.21
N ALA A 6 -19.44 -5.53 -11.46
CA ALA A 6 -19.02 -6.45 -12.51
C ALA A 6 -17.68 -7.14 -12.18
N LEU A 7 -16.71 -6.40 -11.59
CA LEU A 7 -15.46 -6.99 -11.13
C LEU A 7 -15.68 -7.97 -9.98
N ALA A 8 -16.44 -7.59 -8.96
CA ALA A 8 -16.72 -8.46 -7.81
C ALA A 8 -17.45 -9.77 -8.22
N GLU A 9 -18.36 -9.69 -9.17
CA GLU A 9 -19.10 -10.85 -9.73
C GLU A 9 -18.21 -11.82 -10.51
N THR A 10 -16.98 -11.44 -10.91
CA THR A 10 -16.01 -12.38 -11.50
C THR A 10 -15.43 -13.38 -10.50
N GLY A 11 -15.68 -13.19 -9.22
CA GLY A 11 -15.17 -14.05 -8.15
C GLY A 11 -13.77 -13.66 -7.64
N ILE A 12 -13.32 -12.44 -7.91
CA ILE A 12 -12.09 -11.90 -7.32
C ILE A 12 -12.27 -11.66 -5.82
N ASN A 13 -11.16 -11.72 -5.07
CA ASN A 13 -11.22 -11.55 -3.61
C ASN A 13 -11.13 -10.09 -3.16
N ALA A 14 -10.53 -9.22 -3.94
CA ALA A 14 -10.31 -7.82 -3.58
C ALA A 14 -10.31 -6.91 -4.81
N ILE A 15 -10.74 -5.65 -4.61
CA ILE A 15 -10.56 -4.55 -5.56
C ILE A 15 -9.61 -3.54 -4.92
N MET A 16 -8.56 -3.17 -5.65
CA MET A 16 -7.63 -2.13 -5.24
C MET A 16 -8.02 -0.81 -5.92
N PHE A 17 -8.28 0.20 -5.11
CA PHE A 17 -8.51 1.57 -5.58
C PHE A 17 -7.19 2.34 -5.59
N ASP A 18 -6.89 3.00 -6.69
CA ASP A 18 -5.81 3.98 -6.77
C ASP A 18 -6.34 5.35 -6.34
N THR A 19 -5.84 5.86 -5.22
CA THR A 19 -6.37 7.04 -4.53
C THR A 19 -5.33 8.16 -4.43
N LEU A 20 -4.57 8.42 -5.49
CA LEU A 20 -3.47 9.41 -5.52
C LEU A 20 -3.87 10.81 -5.04
N PHE A 21 -5.12 11.21 -5.27
CA PHE A 21 -5.61 12.52 -4.82
C PHE A 21 -5.68 12.65 -3.29
N ALA A 22 -5.76 11.52 -2.55
CA ALA A 22 -5.72 11.50 -1.10
C ALA A 22 -4.29 11.69 -0.56
N SER A 23 -3.57 12.69 -1.05
CA SER A 23 -2.19 12.99 -0.67
C SER A 23 -1.87 14.47 -0.72
N GLY A 24 -0.98 14.92 0.15
CA GLY A 24 -0.48 16.29 0.18
C GLY A 24 0.31 16.73 -1.05
N SER A 25 0.64 15.79 -1.94
CA SER A 25 1.23 16.11 -3.24
C SER A 25 0.25 16.79 -4.20
N ILE A 26 -1.06 16.60 -4.01
CA ILE A 26 -2.08 17.02 -4.96
C ILE A 26 -3.07 18.01 -4.35
N MET A 27 -3.67 17.70 -3.21
CA MET A 27 -4.66 18.58 -2.57
C MET A 27 -4.63 18.45 -1.05
N SER A 28 -5.32 19.34 -0.32
CA SER A 28 -5.45 19.21 1.13
C SER A 28 -6.40 18.06 1.51
N LYS A 29 -6.28 17.58 2.75
CA LYS A 29 -7.14 16.52 3.29
C LYS A 29 -8.62 16.90 3.25
N GLU A 30 -8.93 18.15 3.60
CA GLU A 30 -10.30 18.69 3.56
C GLU A 30 -10.84 18.72 2.13
N MET A 31 -10.03 19.18 1.16
CA MET A 31 -10.45 19.19 -0.24
C MET A 31 -10.71 17.78 -0.76
N TRP A 32 -9.87 16.81 -0.41
CA TRP A 32 -10.08 15.43 -0.80
C TRP A 32 -11.36 14.86 -0.20
N ASP A 33 -11.61 15.09 1.09
CA ASP A 33 -12.81 14.60 1.79
C ASP A 33 -14.09 15.19 1.19
N ASP A 34 -14.06 16.49 0.84
CA ASP A 34 -15.20 17.19 0.21
C ASP A 34 -15.47 16.74 -1.23
N MET A 35 -14.40 16.43 -2.00
CA MET A 35 -14.53 16.11 -3.45
C MET A 35 -14.75 14.61 -3.70
N GLU A 36 -14.04 13.74 -2.98
CA GLU A 36 -14.03 12.29 -3.24
C GLU A 36 -14.55 11.46 -2.07
N GLY A 37 -14.54 11.99 -0.83
CA GLY A 37 -14.77 11.21 0.38
C GLY A 37 -16.07 10.42 0.36
N GLU A 38 -17.21 11.04 0.05
CA GLU A 38 -18.51 10.35 -0.03
C GLU A 38 -18.57 9.34 -1.18
N ALA A 39 -18.04 9.71 -2.35
CA ALA A 39 -18.09 8.84 -3.53
C ALA A 39 -17.24 7.57 -3.34
N ILE A 40 -16.05 7.71 -2.76
CA ILE A 40 -15.18 6.55 -2.52
C ILE A 40 -15.68 5.66 -1.38
N GLU A 41 -16.34 6.24 -0.37
CA GLU A 41 -17.04 5.51 0.68
C GLU A 41 -18.17 4.66 0.09
N GLU A 42 -19.00 5.26 -0.78
CA GLU A 42 -20.08 4.57 -1.46
C GLU A 42 -19.56 3.40 -2.33
N LEU A 43 -18.49 3.63 -3.11
CA LEU A 43 -17.86 2.56 -3.91
C LEU A 43 -17.29 1.44 -3.05
N SER A 44 -16.66 1.79 -1.93
CA SER A 44 -16.12 0.82 -0.99
C SER A 44 -17.23 -0.03 -0.33
N ASN A 45 -18.36 0.57 -0.01
CA ASN A 45 -19.54 -0.15 0.49
C ASN A 45 -20.09 -1.13 -0.55
N VAL A 46 -20.25 -0.69 -1.80
CA VAL A 46 -20.68 -1.56 -2.91
C VAL A 46 -19.77 -2.78 -3.07
N VAL A 47 -18.45 -2.59 -2.99
CA VAL A 47 -17.47 -3.69 -3.07
C VAL A 47 -17.68 -4.71 -1.94
N ARG A 48 -17.85 -4.23 -0.70
CA ARG A 48 -18.09 -5.11 0.47
C ARG A 48 -19.44 -5.84 0.40
N GLU A 49 -20.50 -5.18 -0.07
CA GLU A 49 -21.82 -5.79 -0.27
C GLU A 49 -21.79 -6.97 -1.25
N HIS A 50 -20.80 -6.99 -2.17
CA HIS A 50 -20.57 -8.09 -3.10
C HIS A 50 -19.51 -9.10 -2.61
N ASN A 51 -19.25 -9.16 -1.29
CA ASN A 51 -18.29 -10.07 -0.64
C ASN A 51 -16.85 -9.93 -1.19
N CYS A 52 -16.45 -8.74 -1.62
CA CYS A 52 -15.13 -8.41 -2.10
C CYS A 52 -14.43 -7.46 -1.12
N MET A 53 -13.14 -7.64 -0.90
CA MET A 53 -12.36 -6.79 -0.01
C MET A 53 -11.94 -5.50 -0.71
N VAL A 54 -11.86 -4.42 0.07
CA VAL A 54 -11.32 -3.13 -0.39
C VAL A 54 -9.83 -3.06 -0.09
N MET A 55 -9.01 -2.74 -1.07
CA MET A 55 -7.61 -2.39 -0.93
C MET A 55 -7.37 -1.00 -1.50
N ILE A 56 -6.29 -0.35 -1.05
CA ILE A 56 -5.89 0.98 -1.51
C ILE A 56 -4.47 0.93 -2.05
N HIS A 57 -4.21 1.65 -3.13
CA HIS A 57 -2.88 2.07 -3.54
C HIS A 57 -2.78 3.59 -3.52
N ASN A 58 -1.71 4.11 -2.91
CA ASN A 58 -1.37 5.53 -2.97
C ASN A 58 0.15 5.72 -2.86
N CYS A 59 0.80 6.13 -3.93
CA CYS A 59 2.24 6.40 -3.97
C CYS A 59 2.59 7.90 -3.90
N GLY A 60 1.63 8.76 -3.52
CA GLY A 60 1.87 10.18 -3.27
C GLY A 60 2.66 10.44 -1.98
N GLU A 61 3.16 11.65 -1.80
CA GLU A 61 3.75 12.08 -0.54
C GLU A 61 2.68 12.61 0.41
N LYS A 62 2.89 12.42 1.70
CA LYS A 62 1.95 12.85 2.76
C LYS A 62 0.53 12.29 2.53
N ILE A 63 0.46 10.98 2.40
CA ILE A 63 -0.78 10.23 2.19
C ILE A 63 -1.71 10.37 3.41
N TYR A 64 -3.00 10.54 3.20
CA TYR A 64 -4.00 10.72 4.26
C TYR A 64 -4.57 9.37 4.71
N PHE A 65 -3.77 8.54 5.42
CA PHE A 65 -4.19 7.21 5.86
C PHE A 65 -5.42 7.24 6.76
N ASP A 66 -5.46 8.16 7.72
CA ASP A 66 -6.56 8.30 8.66
C ASP A 66 -7.91 8.57 7.96
N ALA A 67 -7.89 9.47 6.97
CA ALA A 67 -9.08 9.80 6.19
C ALA A 67 -9.51 8.65 5.28
N GLN A 68 -8.56 8.01 4.58
CA GLN A 68 -8.84 6.88 3.71
C GLN A 68 -9.34 5.66 4.50
N ILE A 69 -8.73 5.33 5.63
CA ILE A 69 -9.19 4.23 6.49
C ILE A 69 -10.60 4.51 6.99
N LYS A 70 -10.89 5.74 7.42
CA LYS A 70 -12.22 6.14 7.90
C LYS A 70 -13.31 5.98 6.83
N ARG A 71 -13.02 6.38 5.58
CA ARG A 71 -13.99 6.36 4.48
C ARG A 71 -14.12 4.99 3.82
N MET A 72 -13.02 4.28 3.66
CA MET A 72 -12.98 3.09 2.80
C MET A 72 -12.93 1.77 3.57
N ASP A 73 -12.51 1.77 4.85
CA ASP A 73 -12.31 0.58 5.68
C ASP A 73 -11.54 -0.53 4.92
N PRO A 74 -10.33 -0.24 4.42
CA PRO A 74 -9.57 -1.18 3.60
C PRO A 74 -8.92 -2.27 4.44
N VAL A 75 -8.77 -3.48 3.86
CA VAL A 75 -7.99 -4.56 4.49
C VAL A 75 -6.49 -4.38 4.31
N ALA A 76 -6.06 -3.62 3.29
CA ALA A 76 -4.65 -3.39 3.01
C ALA A 76 -4.43 -2.06 2.28
N ILE A 77 -3.28 -1.44 2.53
CA ILE A 77 -2.83 -0.21 1.84
C ILE A 77 -1.44 -0.46 1.27
N SER A 78 -1.31 -0.29 -0.06
CA SER A 78 -0.05 -0.25 -0.78
C SER A 78 0.42 1.20 -0.91
N PHE A 79 1.67 1.50 -0.53
CA PHE A 79 2.16 2.88 -0.46
C PHE A 79 3.67 2.98 -0.63
N LEU A 80 4.17 4.20 -0.93
CA LEU A 80 5.59 4.46 -1.18
C LEU A 80 6.24 5.28 -0.06
N TYR A 81 5.55 6.26 0.50
CA TYR A 81 6.06 7.18 1.51
C TYR A 81 5.25 7.10 2.81
N PRO A 82 5.86 7.39 3.96
CA PRO A 82 5.10 7.49 5.21
C PRO A 82 3.92 8.47 5.07
N PRO A 83 2.76 8.18 5.72
CA PRO A 83 1.61 9.08 5.69
C PRO A 83 1.90 10.43 6.35
N ASP A 84 1.02 11.40 6.11
CA ASP A 84 1.19 12.80 6.52
C ASP A 84 1.40 13.00 8.02
N ASP A 85 0.92 12.08 8.81
CA ASP A 85 0.89 12.10 10.27
C ASP A 85 1.89 11.11 10.91
N CYS A 86 2.87 10.61 10.13
CA CYS A 86 3.95 9.75 10.58
C CYS A 86 5.31 10.24 10.05
N ALA A 87 6.31 10.32 10.91
CA ALA A 87 7.67 10.73 10.53
C ALA A 87 8.50 9.58 9.91
N SER A 88 8.03 8.32 10.05
CA SER A 88 8.77 7.14 9.55
C SER A 88 7.84 5.96 9.27
N PHE A 89 8.37 4.94 8.57
CA PHE A 89 7.66 3.68 8.37
C PHE A 89 7.43 2.91 9.69
N ALA A 90 8.35 3.01 10.65
CA ALA A 90 8.18 2.41 11.97
C ALA A 90 7.01 3.04 12.72
N GLU A 91 6.89 4.37 12.71
CA GLU A 91 5.74 5.07 13.29
C GLU A 91 4.44 4.75 12.56
N CYS A 92 4.48 4.65 11.23
CA CYS A 92 3.33 4.19 10.44
C CYS A 92 2.89 2.77 10.87
N LYS A 93 3.84 1.87 11.09
CA LYS A 93 3.55 0.52 11.60
C LYS A 93 2.91 0.53 12.99
N GLU A 94 3.42 1.34 13.91
CA GLU A 94 2.85 1.47 15.25
C GLU A 94 1.42 2.01 15.23
N LYS A 95 1.15 2.99 14.37
CA LYS A 95 -0.14 3.68 14.32
C LYS A 95 -1.22 2.95 13.54
N TYR A 96 -0.84 2.26 12.49
CA TYR A 96 -1.78 1.70 11.50
C TYR A 96 -1.67 0.18 11.34
N GLY A 97 -0.58 -0.44 11.77
CA GLY A 97 -0.32 -1.87 11.52
C GLY A 97 -1.31 -2.85 12.16
N ASP A 98 -2.08 -2.42 13.16
CA ASP A 98 -3.16 -3.21 13.76
C ASP A 98 -4.52 -2.98 13.07
N LYS A 99 -4.61 -1.97 12.19
CA LYS A 99 -5.84 -1.59 11.51
C LYS A 99 -5.91 -2.14 10.08
N VAL A 100 -4.76 -2.13 9.39
CA VAL A 100 -4.66 -2.54 7.99
C VAL A 100 -3.36 -3.29 7.74
N THR A 101 -3.35 -4.16 6.72
CA THR A 101 -2.10 -4.72 6.21
C THR A 101 -1.35 -3.65 5.42
N LEU A 102 -0.08 -3.42 5.76
CA LEU A 102 0.80 -2.48 5.08
C LEU A 102 1.55 -3.19 3.94
N ILE A 103 1.54 -2.64 2.72
CA ILE A 103 2.18 -3.21 1.54
C ILE A 103 3.14 -2.19 0.94
N GLY A 104 4.37 -2.54 0.75
CA GLY A 104 5.37 -1.65 0.14
C GLY A 104 6.72 -1.80 0.86
N CYS A 105 7.56 -0.84 0.90
CA CYS A 105 7.61 0.52 0.31
C CYS A 105 8.94 0.67 -0.42
N VAL A 106 9.42 -0.42 -1.06
CA VAL A 106 10.71 -0.37 -1.79
C VAL A 106 10.54 0.55 -3.00
N THR A 107 11.48 1.50 -3.16
CA THR A 107 11.42 2.49 -4.23
C THR A 107 11.56 1.82 -5.61
N PRO A 108 10.58 1.93 -6.52
CA PRO A 108 10.63 1.28 -7.82
C PRO A 108 11.86 1.67 -8.65
N ALA A 109 12.29 2.92 -8.60
CA ALA A 109 13.48 3.40 -9.31
C ALA A 109 14.75 2.59 -8.94
N ASN A 110 14.84 2.11 -7.70
CA ASN A 110 15.97 1.30 -7.23
C ASN A 110 16.04 -0.08 -7.89
N ALA A 111 14.91 -0.60 -8.40
CA ALA A 111 14.89 -1.83 -9.19
C ALA A 111 15.63 -1.69 -10.52
N VAL A 112 15.71 -0.46 -11.07
CA VAL A 112 16.35 -0.18 -12.37
C VAL A 112 17.75 0.40 -12.21
N PHE A 113 17.93 1.36 -11.29
CA PHE A 113 19.12 2.19 -11.20
C PHE A 113 19.99 1.86 -9.98
N GLY A 114 19.47 1.18 -8.97
CA GLY A 114 20.21 0.84 -7.75
C GLY A 114 21.17 -0.33 -7.95
N THR A 115 22.20 -0.40 -7.09
CA THR A 115 23.05 -1.59 -6.98
C THR A 115 22.28 -2.74 -6.28
N ASP A 116 22.85 -3.94 -6.29
CA ASP A 116 22.28 -5.08 -5.58
C ASP A 116 22.26 -4.84 -4.06
N GLU A 117 23.31 -4.23 -3.53
CA GLU A 117 23.45 -3.90 -2.11
C GLU A 117 22.42 -2.84 -1.68
N GLU A 118 22.17 -1.82 -2.49
CA GLU A 118 21.16 -0.80 -2.22
C GLU A 118 19.74 -1.39 -2.23
N TRP A 119 19.47 -2.28 -3.18
CA TRP A 119 18.20 -2.99 -3.26
C TRP A 119 17.95 -3.87 -2.04
N ASP A 120 18.93 -4.71 -1.67
CA ASP A 120 18.85 -5.60 -0.51
C ASP A 120 18.67 -4.82 0.78
N LYS A 121 19.47 -3.75 0.92
CA LYS A 121 19.38 -2.88 2.09
C LYS A 121 17.99 -2.26 2.21
N GLN A 122 17.44 -1.76 1.12
CA GLN A 122 16.10 -1.17 1.17
C GLN A 122 15.02 -2.20 1.50
N CYS A 123 15.12 -3.41 0.95
CA CYS A 123 14.20 -4.52 1.29
C CYS A 123 14.28 -4.88 2.78
N THR A 124 15.49 -5.03 3.33
CA THR A 124 15.69 -5.37 4.74
C THR A 124 15.27 -4.24 5.68
N ASP A 125 15.57 -2.97 5.35
CA ASP A 125 15.14 -1.80 6.12
C ASP A 125 13.60 -1.73 6.23
N GLN A 126 12.86 -2.07 5.16
CA GLN A 126 11.39 -2.08 5.19
C GLN A 126 10.86 -3.23 6.07
N ILE A 127 11.49 -4.41 6.00
CA ILE A 127 11.13 -5.54 6.87
C ILE A 127 11.37 -5.17 8.34
N ASP A 128 12.53 -4.60 8.66
CA ASP A 128 12.88 -4.20 10.02
C ASP A 128 11.91 -3.15 10.59
N ALA A 129 11.51 -2.20 9.75
CA ALA A 129 10.59 -1.14 10.15
C ALA A 129 9.14 -1.63 10.35
N MET A 130 8.66 -2.58 9.54
CA MET A 130 7.22 -2.84 9.45
C MET A 130 6.79 -4.29 9.70
N ALA A 131 7.69 -5.27 9.70
CA ALA A 131 7.28 -6.67 9.79
C ALA A 131 6.96 -7.14 11.23
N LYS A 132 7.41 -6.44 12.27
CA LYS A 132 7.18 -6.85 13.66
C LYS A 132 5.68 -7.01 13.94
N GLY A 133 5.30 -8.18 14.45
CA GLY A 133 3.90 -8.48 14.79
C GLY A 133 3.02 -8.91 13.61
N GLY A 134 3.57 -9.02 12.40
CA GLY A 134 2.78 -9.39 11.20
C GLY A 134 2.13 -8.17 10.53
N GLY A 135 1.20 -8.41 9.59
CA GLY A 135 0.46 -7.34 8.90
C GLY A 135 1.31 -6.47 7.96
N PHE A 136 2.41 -7.02 7.44
CA PHE A 136 3.25 -6.37 6.44
C PHE A 136 3.55 -7.31 5.27
N MET A 137 3.51 -6.77 4.06
CA MET A 137 3.89 -7.45 2.83
C MET A 137 4.98 -6.63 2.11
N LEU A 138 6.17 -7.21 1.96
CA LEU A 138 7.25 -6.58 1.21
C LEU A 138 6.89 -6.48 -0.27
N ALA A 139 6.90 -5.28 -0.81
CA ALA A 139 6.64 -4.98 -2.22
C ALA A 139 7.34 -3.69 -2.62
N THR A 140 7.33 -3.36 -3.91
CA THR A 140 7.61 -2.00 -4.35
C THR A 140 6.46 -1.08 -3.93
N GLY A 141 6.77 0.17 -3.59
CA GLY A 141 5.78 1.15 -3.14
C GLY A 141 4.91 1.74 -4.26
N CYS A 142 5.15 1.34 -5.49
CA CYS A 142 4.37 1.62 -6.68
C CYS A 142 4.60 0.49 -7.70
N GLU A 143 4.11 0.63 -8.93
CA GLU A 143 4.28 -0.35 -10.00
C GLU A 143 5.74 -0.76 -10.19
N TYR A 144 5.97 -2.06 -10.35
CA TYR A 144 7.28 -2.58 -10.69
C TYR A 144 7.66 -2.13 -12.11
N PRO A 145 8.81 -1.47 -12.32
CA PRO A 145 9.14 -0.89 -13.63
C PRO A 145 9.26 -1.95 -14.72
N ALA A 146 8.65 -1.71 -15.87
CA ALA A 146 8.65 -2.64 -17.00
C ALA A 146 10.05 -2.94 -17.55
N ASN A 147 11.02 -2.05 -17.31
CA ASN A 147 12.42 -2.20 -17.71
C ASN A 147 13.33 -2.75 -16.60
N ALA A 148 12.79 -3.06 -15.42
CA ALA A 148 13.54 -3.75 -14.39
C ALA A 148 13.60 -5.26 -14.68
N THR A 149 14.68 -5.92 -14.21
CA THR A 149 14.89 -7.34 -14.49
C THR A 149 14.06 -8.24 -13.57
N PHE A 150 13.71 -9.44 -14.03
CA PHE A 150 13.08 -10.44 -13.18
C PHE A 150 13.99 -10.91 -12.05
N ASP A 151 15.30 -10.89 -12.22
CA ASP A 151 16.27 -11.24 -11.17
C ASP A 151 16.14 -10.31 -9.97
N ARG A 152 15.88 -9.02 -10.22
CA ARG A 152 15.66 -8.04 -9.16
C ARG A 152 14.37 -8.33 -8.36
N ALA A 153 13.31 -8.72 -9.05
CA ALA A 153 12.07 -9.14 -8.40
C ALA A 153 12.27 -10.45 -7.62
N GLN A 154 12.96 -11.44 -8.20
CA GLN A 154 13.26 -12.69 -7.53
C GLN A 154 14.10 -12.48 -6.25
N ARG A 155 15.06 -11.56 -6.30
CA ARG A 155 15.89 -11.17 -5.15
C ARG A 155 15.06 -10.62 -3.99
N MET A 156 14.05 -9.78 -4.27
CA MET A 156 13.11 -9.30 -3.24
C MET A 156 12.33 -10.47 -2.60
N ILE A 157 11.87 -11.42 -3.43
CA ILE A 157 11.15 -12.60 -2.94
C ILE A 157 12.05 -13.46 -2.05
N ASP A 158 13.32 -13.65 -2.42
CA ASP A 158 14.27 -14.44 -1.66
C ASP A 158 14.61 -13.76 -0.32
N ILE A 159 14.76 -12.43 -0.30
CA ILE A 159 14.92 -11.66 0.94
C ILE A 159 13.70 -11.81 1.83
N ALA A 160 12.49 -11.68 1.29
CA ALA A 160 11.26 -11.86 2.07
C ALA A 160 11.18 -13.27 2.69
N LYS A 161 11.58 -14.31 1.96
CA LYS A 161 11.56 -15.70 2.42
C LYS A 161 12.65 -16.06 3.44
N THR A 162 13.79 -15.40 3.41
CA THR A 162 14.94 -15.72 4.25
C THR A 162 15.09 -14.80 5.44
N TYR A 163 15.00 -13.49 5.21
CA TYR A 163 15.14 -12.45 6.22
C TYR A 163 13.79 -12.07 6.85
N GLY A 164 12.72 -11.99 6.05
CA GLY A 164 11.39 -11.56 6.46
C GLY A 164 10.52 -12.61 7.14
N VAL A 165 11.09 -13.74 7.59
CA VAL A 165 10.33 -14.81 8.24
C VAL A 165 9.82 -14.36 9.61
N TYR A 166 8.51 -14.33 9.78
CA TYR A 166 7.89 -14.06 11.07
C TYR A 166 8.26 -15.16 12.09
N LYS A 167 8.92 -14.75 13.16
CA LYS A 167 9.15 -15.68 14.31
C LYS A 167 7.82 -15.85 15.04
N LYS A 168 7.39 -17.10 15.14
CA LYS A 168 6.23 -17.50 15.95
C LYS A 168 6.46 -17.22 17.42
#